data_318ee8f98fb16f010b419b08a9142e91
#
_entry.id   318ee8f98fb16f010b419b08a9142e91
#
_cell.length_a   1.000
_cell.length_b   1.000
_cell.length_c   1.000
_cell.angle_alpha   90.00
_cell.angle_beta   90.00
_cell.angle_gamma   90.00
#
_symmetry.space_group_name_H-M   'P 1'
#
loop_
_entity.id
_entity.type
_entity.pdbx_description
1 polymer ?
#
loop_
_entity_poly.entity_id
_entity_poly.type
_entity_poly.pdbx_seq_one_letter_code
_entity_poly.pdbx_strand_id
1 'polypeptide(L)'
;MLKGERLTLMHRQFFISVVASIVFIFEVCAQEGPNLGLEATVEEIVAWDISIGPDGEGLPDGAGSVSEGANVYAAQCTACHGEQGKGQVSDRLVGGHGSLTGSAPIKTVGSYWPYATTVFD
;
A
#
# COMPACT_ATOMS: atom_id res chain seq x y z
N MET A 1 -56.34 9.44 41.12
CA MET A 1 -56.25 8.63 39.89
C MET A 1 -55.44 9.25 38.76
N LEU A 2 -55.21 10.56 38.68
CA LEU A 2 -54.51 11.22 37.58
C LEU A 2 -52.97 11.17 37.56
N LYS A 3 -52.31 10.74 38.63
CA LYS A 3 -50.83 10.78 38.71
C LYS A 3 -50.17 9.53 38.12
N GLY A 4 -50.83 8.39 38.15
CA GLY A 4 -50.31 7.13 37.58
C GLY A 4 -50.40 7.10 36.02
N GLU A 5 -51.46 7.64 35.46
CA GLU A 5 -51.66 7.69 34.00
C GLU A 5 -50.65 8.61 33.30
N ARG A 6 -50.27 9.72 33.90
CA ARG A 6 -49.27 10.64 33.37
C ARG A 6 -47.87 10.01 33.37
N LEU A 7 -47.54 9.22 34.39
CA LEU A 7 -46.26 8.55 34.49
C LEU A 7 -46.12 7.45 33.43
N THR A 8 -47.16 6.67 33.19
CA THR A 8 -47.20 5.64 32.12
C THR A 8 -47.14 6.25 30.72
N LEU A 9 -47.81 7.38 30.48
CA LEU A 9 -47.72 8.12 29.22
C LEU A 9 -46.32 8.67 28.95
N MET A 10 -45.65 9.22 29.96
CA MET A 10 -44.27 9.72 29.83
C MET A 10 -43.29 8.59 29.51
N HIS A 11 -43.39 7.45 30.19
CA HIS A 11 -42.52 6.29 29.88
C HIS A 11 -42.74 5.77 28.45
N ARG A 12 -43.99 5.70 28.03
CA ARG A 12 -44.35 5.26 26.67
C ARG A 12 -43.80 6.20 25.59
N GLN A 13 -43.92 7.52 25.80
CA GLN A 13 -43.32 8.50 24.88
C GLN A 13 -41.81 8.45 24.85
N PHE A 14 -41.18 8.27 26.01
CA PHE A 14 -39.71 8.12 26.09
C PHE A 14 -39.23 6.87 25.35
N PHE A 15 -39.89 5.72 25.53
CA PHE A 15 -39.56 4.50 24.80
C PHE A 15 -39.73 4.66 23.27
N ILE A 16 -40.79 5.27 22.82
CA ILE A 16 -41.05 5.53 21.40
C ILE A 16 -39.97 6.45 20.82
N SER A 17 -39.56 7.48 21.54
CA SER A 17 -38.51 8.40 21.11
C SER A 17 -37.14 7.71 21.01
N VAL A 18 -36.80 6.87 21.97
CA VAL A 18 -35.53 6.11 21.95
C VAL A 18 -35.48 5.11 20.80
N VAL A 19 -36.58 4.37 20.58
CA VAL A 19 -36.68 3.42 19.45
C VAL A 19 -36.60 4.14 18.11
N ALA A 20 -37.31 5.26 17.95
CA ALA A 20 -37.23 6.07 16.72
C ALA A 20 -35.83 6.62 16.46
N SER A 21 -35.11 7.04 17.51
CA SER A 21 -33.72 7.50 17.38
C SER A 21 -32.77 6.39 16.97
N ILE A 22 -32.95 5.17 17.49
CA ILE A 22 -32.13 4.01 17.11
C ILE A 22 -32.36 3.61 15.65
N VAL A 23 -33.62 3.62 15.19
CA VAL A 23 -33.95 3.31 13.78
C VAL A 23 -33.30 4.35 12.84
N PHE A 24 -33.32 5.62 13.20
CA PHE A 24 -32.71 6.69 12.40
C PHE A 24 -31.19 6.55 12.28
N ILE A 25 -30.51 6.04 13.32
CA ILE A 25 -29.04 5.85 13.29
C ILE A 25 -28.66 4.70 12.34
N PHE A 26 -29.50 3.67 12.23
CA PHE A 26 -29.23 2.53 11.33
C PHE A 26 -29.34 2.91 9.84
N GLU A 27 -30.21 3.82 9.47
CA GLU A 27 -30.33 4.25 8.06
C GLU A 27 -29.18 5.13 7.59
N VAL A 28 -28.54 5.90 8.47
CA VAL A 28 -27.42 6.78 8.11
C VAL A 28 -26.12 5.98 7.84
N CYS A 29 -25.98 4.78 8.40
CA CYS A 29 -24.79 3.94 8.18
C CYS A 29 -24.82 3.13 6.87
N ALA A 30 -25.94 3.12 6.14
CA ALA A 30 -26.11 2.34 4.93
C ALA A 30 -26.07 3.20 3.64
N GLN A 31 -25.55 4.41 3.70
CA GLN A 31 -25.34 5.19 2.48
C GLN A 31 -24.18 4.56 1.72
N GLU A 32 -24.52 3.89 0.62
CA GLU A 32 -23.53 3.54 -0.40
C GLU A 32 -22.77 4.80 -0.82
N GLY A 33 -21.46 4.67 -1.06
CA GLY A 33 -20.65 5.79 -1.50
C GLY A 33 -21.21 6.42 -2.78
N PRO A 34 -20.69 7.56 -3.21
CA PRO A 34 -21.25 8.34 -4.32
C PRO A 34 -21.20 7.65 -5.69
N ASN A 35 -20.89 6.35 -5.76
CA ASN A 35 -20.79 5.56 -7.00
C ASN A 35 -19.96 6.26 -8.08
N LEU A 36 -18.80 6.81 -7.69
CA LEU A 36 -17.88 7.45 -8.60
C LEU A 36 -16.97 6.39 -9.23
N GLY A 37 -16.94 6.39 -10.56
CA GLY A 37 -16.16 5.47 -11.36
C GLY A 37 -16.93 4.19 -11.73
N LEU A 38 -16.23 3.33 -12.44
CA LEU A 38 -16.69 1.98 -12.81
C LEU A 38 -15.81 0.96 -12.08
N GLU A 39 -16.39 -0.19 -11.79
CA GLU A 39 -15.60 -1.32 -11.28
C GLU A 39 -14.64 -1.79 -12.37
N ALA A 40 -13.36 -1.91 -12.02
CA ALA A 40 -12.34 -2.35 -12.97
C ALA A 40 -12.53 -3.83 -13.32
N THR A 41 -12.35 -4.17 -14.58
CA THR A 41 -12.36 -5.57 -15.03
C THR A 41 -11.10 -6.29 -14.58
N VAL A 42 -11.14 -7.63 -14.55
CA VAL A 42 -9.96 -8.44 -14.21
C VAL A 42 -8.82 -8.19 -15.19
N GLU A 43 -9.13 -8.01 -16.47
CA GLU A 43 -8.15 -7.70 -17.52
C GLU A 43 -7.46 -6.34 -17.30
N GLU A 44 -8.22 -5.34 -16.88
CA GLU A 44 -7.66 -4.03 -16.52
C GLU A 44 -6.76 -4.13 -15.29
N ILE A 45 -7.18 -4.87 -14.26
CA ILE A 45 -6.37 -5.06 -13.05
C ILE A 45 -5.06 -5.76 -13.39
N VAL A 46 -5.09 -6.88 -14.12
CA VAL A 46 -3.90 -7.64 -14.51
C VAL A 46 -2.91 -6.81 -15.33
N ALA A 47 -3.41 -5.90 -16.17
CA ALA A 47 -2.55 -5.03 -16.99
C ALA A 47 -1.79 -3.98 -16.15
N TRP A 48 -2.27 -3.63 -14.97
CA TRP A 48 -1.68 -2.64 -14.07
C TRP A 48 -1.05 -3.24 -12.82
N ASP A 49 -1.34 -4.50 -12.53
CA ASP A 49 -0.80 -5.21 -11.37
C ASP A 49 0.60 -5.74 -11.69
N ILE A 50 1.57 -4.89 -11.40
CA ILE A 50 3.00 -5.21 -11.50
C ILE A 50 3.61 -5.50 -10.12
N SER A 51 2.79 -5.64 -9.08
CA SER A 51 3.23 -5.85 -7.72
C SER A 51 3.89 -7.22 -7.56
N ILE A 52 5.11 -7.21 -7.02
CA ILE A 52 5.86 -8.44 -6.76
C ILE A 52 5.93 -8.72 -5.27
N GLY A 53 5.47 -9.89 -4.86
CA GLY A 53 5.54 -10.32 -3.47
C GLY A 53 6.98 -10.58 -2.99
N PRO A 54 7.24 -10.50 -1.67
CA PRO A 54 8.55 -10.81 -1.10
C PRO A 54 9.04 -12.24 -1.39
N ASP A 55 8.13 -13.15 -1.64
CA ASP A 55 8.33 -14.55 -2.00
C ASP A 55 8.50 -14.76 -3.51
N GLY A 56 8.34 -13.70 -4.32
CA GLY A 56 8.44 -13.73 -5.76
C GLY A 56 7.11 -13.99 -6.49
N GLU A 57 5.99 -13.99 -5.77
CA GLU A 57 4.68 -14.03 -6.42
C GLU A 57 4.53 -12.80 -7.32
N GLY A 58 4.10 -13.00 -8.56
CA GLY A 58 3.96 -11.97 -9.58
C GLY A 58 5.18 -11.76 -10.46
N LEU A 59 6.34 -12.36 -10.17
CA LEU A 59 7.50 -12.27 -11.06
C LEU A 59 7.20 -12.93 -12.41
N PRO A 60 7.49 -12.26 -13.52
CA PRO A 60 7.40 -12.89 -14.85
C PRO A 60 8.46 -13.99 -14.99
N ASP A 61 8.17 -14.96 -15.85
CA ASP A 61 9.13 -15.98 -16.23
C ASP A 61 10.38 -15.35 -16.86
N GLY A 62 11.54 -15.75 -16.38
CA GLY A 62 12.81 -15.24 -16.89
C GLY A 62 14.00 -15.73 -16.10
N ALA A 63 15.17 -15.55 -16.68
CA ALA A 63 16.44 -15.84 -16.03
C ALA A 63 17.56 -14.99 -16.62
N GLY A 64 18.60 -14.73 -15.83
CA GLY A 64 19.79 -14.02 -16.28
C GLY A 64 20.98 -14.34 -15.39
N SER A 65 22.17 -14.24 -15.93
CA SER A 65 23.41 -14.37 -15.18
C SER A 65 23.93 -13.01 -14.71
N VAL A 66 24.75 -13.02 -13.69
CA VAL A 66 25.47 -11.82 -13.21
C VAL A 66 26.30 -11.15 -14.32
N SER A 67 26.92 -11.96 -15.20
CA SER A 67 27.71 -11.44 -16.31
C SER A 67 26.87 -10.76 -17.38
N GLU A 68 25.69 -11.28 -17.68
CA GLU A 68 24.74 -10.62 -18.59
C GLU A 68 24.23 -9.31 -17.98
N GLY A 69 23.84 -9.33 -16.70
CA GLY A 69 23.44 -8.13 -15.98
C GLY A 69 24.53 -7.06 -15.94
N ALA A 70 25.79 -7.44 -15.79
CA ALA A 70 26.92 -6.51 -15.85
C ALA A 70 27.06 -5.82 -17.20
N ASN A 71 26.83 -6.54 -18.30
CA ASN A 71 26.83 -5.96 -19.65
C ASN A 71 25.68 -4.99 -19.86
N VAL A 72 24.48 -5.34 -19.41
CA VAL A 72 23.30 -4.46 -19.44
C VAL A 72 23.56 -3.19 -18.61
N TYR A 73 24.08 -3.36 -17.41
CA TYR A 73 24.44 -2.24 -16.53
C TYR A 73 25.45 -1.29 -17.19
N ALA A 74 26.52 -1.83 -17.77
CA ALA A 74 27.55 -1.06 -18.45
C ALA A 74 26.97 -0.23 -19.61
N ALA A 75 26.01 -0.79 -20.34
CA ALA A 75 25.41 -0.15 -21.52
C ALA A 75 24.35 0.90 -21.16
N GLN A 76 23.57 0.70 -20.10
CA GLN A 76 22.36 1.47 -19.83
C GLN A 76 22.41 2.30 -18.55
N CYS A 77 23.19 1.89 -17.54
CA CYS A 77 23.08 2.47 -16.20
C CYS A 77 24.36 3.22 -15.77
N THR A 78 25.51 2.85 -16.27
CA THR A 78 26.82 3.39 -15.85
C THR A 78 26.91 4.91 -16.05
N ALA A 79 26.35 5.45 -17.10
CA ALA A 79 26.40 6.89 -17.40
C ALA A 79 25.82 7.75 -16.27
N CYS A 80 24.80 7.24 -15.57
CA CYS A 80 24.16 7.94 -14.46
C CYS A 80 24.67 7.45 -13.08
N HIS A 81 24.74 6.14 -12.87
CA HIS A 81 25.05 5.56 -11.56
C HIS A 81 26.52 5.24 -11.33
N GLY A 82 27.38 5.56 -12.31
CA GLY A 82 28.82 5.36 -12.22
C GLY A 82 29.27 3.90 -12.37
N GLU A 83 30.56 3.70 -12.50
CA GLU A 83 31.12 2.36 -12.57
C GLU A 83 30.78 1.53 -11.34
N GLN A 84 30.33 0.32 -11.56
CA GLN A 84 29.95 -0.62 -10.51
C GLN A 84 28.86 -0.07 -9.55
N GLY A 85 28.05 0.88 -9.98
CA GLY A 85 26.99 1.44 -9.15
C GLY A 85 27.45 2.32 -7.98
N LYS A 86 28.66 2.87 -8.03
CA LYS A 86 29.24 3.67 -6.94
C LYS A 86 28.71 5.11 -6.86
N GLY A 87 27.89 5.49 -7.82
CA GLY A 87 27.35 6.84 -7.96
C GLY A 87 28.22 7.72 -8.87
N GLN A 88 27.59 8.60 -9.60
CA GLN A 88 28.22 9.62 -10.45
C GLN A 88 27.29 10.85 -10.53
N VAL A 89 26.47 10.95 -11.57
CA VAL A 89 25.43 11.97 -11.72
C VAL A 89 24.22 11.65 -10.83
N SER A 90 23.89 10.37 -10.74
CA SER A 90 22.84 9.84 -9.89
C SER A 90 23.42 9.10 -8.68
N ASP A 91 22.54 8.87 -7.70
CA ASP A 91 22.90 8.20 -6.46
C ASP A 91 23.51 6.80 -6.67
N ARG A 92 24.34 6.42 -5.71
CA ARG A 92 24.92 5.08 -5.67
C ARG A 92 23.85 4.00 -5.48
N LEU A 93 24.03 2.86 -6.13
CA LEU A 93 23.20 1.67 -6.01
C LEU A 93 23.82 0.63 -5.06
N VAL A 94 25.11 0.74 -4.77
CA VAL A 94 25.87 -0.22 -3.97
C VAL A 94 26.54 0.43 -2.77
N GLY A 95 26.92 -0.40 -1.80
CA GLY A 95 27.56 0.03 -0.55
C GLY A 95 26.56 0.24 0.58
N GLY A 96 27.01 0.80 1.69
CA GLY A 96 26.18 1.09 2.86
C GLY A 96 25.94 -0.10 3.80
N HIS A 97 26.54 -1.25 3.56
CA HIS A 97 26.46 -2.41 4.47
C HIS A 97 26.89 -2.03 5.89
N GLY A 98 26.02 -2.36 6.87
CA GLY A 98 26.24 -2.07 8.29
C GLY A 98 26.08 -0.59 8.68
N SER A 99 25.78 0.31 7.76
CA SER A 99 25.67 1.75 8.05
C SER A 99 24.31 2.16 8.62
N LEU A 100 23.29 1.33 8.51
CA LEU A 100 21.89 1.73 8.82
C LEU A 100 21.65 2.05 10.30
N THR A 101 22.49 1.51 11.20
CA THR A 101 22.44 1.80 12.64
C THR A 101 23.33 2.96 13.07
N GLY A 102 24.10 3.52 12.13
CA GLY A 102 25.00 4.64 12.39
C GLY A 102 24.33 6.00 12.29
N SER A 103 25.07 7.06 12.64
CA SER A 103 24.60 8.45 12.58
C SER A 103 24.45 8.98 11.15
N ALA A 104 25.05 8.32 10.16
CA ALA A 104 24.99 8.68 8.74
C ALA A 104 24.71 7.43 7.89
N PRO A 105 23.45 6.93 7.85
CA PRO A 105 23.10 5.74 7.12
C PRO A 105 23.18 5.97 5.61
N ILE A 106 23.82 5.02 4.92
CA ILE A 106 23.88 5.00 3.46
C ILE A 106 22.87 3.98 2.96
N LYS A 107 21.76 4.45 2.43
CA LYS A 107 20.67 3.63 1.91
C LYS A 107 20.93 3.32 0.43
N THR A 108 21.06 2.06 0.10
CA THR A 108 21.22 1.59 -1.27
C THR A 108 20.33 0.36 -1.49
N VAL A 109 20.19 -0.06 -2.73
CA VAL A 109 19.52 -1.33 -3.08
C VAL A 109 20.10 -2.50 -2.25
N GLY A 110 21.41 -2.55 -2.07
CA GLY A 110 22.08 -3.65 -1.35
C GLY A 110 22.13 -3.53 0.17
N SER A 111 21.78 -2.37 0.75
CA SER A 111 21.86 -2.15 2.20
C SER A 111 20.52 -1.90 2.87
N TYR A 112 19.55 -1.33 2.16
CA TYR A 112 18.29 -0.84 2.72
C TYR A 112 17.09 -1.66 2.30
N TRP A 113 17.06 -2.14 1.06
CA TRP A 113 15.92 -2.92 0.55
C TRP A 113 15.99 -4.35 1.08
N PRO A 114 14.97 -4.81 1.82
CA PRO A 114 15.02 -6.10 2.50
C PRO A 114 14.80 -7.30 1.58
N TYR A 115 14.16 -7.08 0.41
CA TYR A 115 13.81 -8.15 -0.52
C TYR A 115 14.40 -7.87 -1.91
N ALA A 116 14.95 -8.90 -2.53
CA ALA A 116 15.48 -8.81 -3.90
C ALA A 116 14.39 -8.49 -4.93
N THR A 117 13.17 -8.93 -4.68
CA THR A 117 11.98 -8.68 -5.52
C THR A 117 11.63 -7.21 -5.65
N THR A 118 11.92 -6.39 -4.63
CA THR A 118 11.73 -4.92 -4.68
C THR A 118 12.60 -4.24 -5.76
N VAL A 119 13.63 -4.92 -6.29
CA VAL A 119 14.45 -4.39 -7.39
C VAL A 119 13.72 -4.47 -8.74
N PHE A 120 12.72 -5.34 -8.84
CA PHE A 120 11.94 -5.53 -10.06
C PHE A 120 10.85 -4.46 -10.22
N ASP A 121 10.19 -4.08 -9.11
CA ASP A 121 9.19 -3.00 -9.08
C ASP A 121 9.86 -1.63 -9.41
#